data_b2da57e7969b1d048947860f94417c9d
#
_entry.id   b2da57e7969b1d048947860f94417c9d
#
_cell.length_a   1.000
_cell.length_b   1.000
_cell.length_c   1.000
_cell.angle_alpha   90.00
_cell.angle_beta   90.00
_cell.angle_gamma   90.00
#
_symmetry.space_group_name_H-M   'P 1'
#
loop_
_entity.id
_entity.type
_entity.pdbx_description
1 polymer ?
#
loop_
_entity_poly.entity_id
_entity_poly.type
_entity_poly.pdbx_seq_one_letter_code
_entity_poly.pdbx_strand_id
1 'polypeptide(L)'
;METGVAKLGNMEAVQFHPTPLVPSGILLTEGCRGDGGILRDVDGYRFMPDYEPEKKELASRDVVSRRMLEHIRNGKGVKSPYGDHLWLDIAILGRAHVERNLRDVQDICKTFAGLDPAEKWAPVRPMQHYSMGGIRTNYQGETYLKGLFAAGEVACWDLHGFNRLGGNS
;
A
#
# COMPACT_ATOMS: atom_id res chain seq x y z
N MET A 1 6.77 21.02 -15.73
CA MET A 1 6.82 22.24 -14.90
C MET A 1 7.61 23.37 -15.54
N GLU A 2 8.53 23.06 -16.38
CA GLU A 2 9.40 24.05 -17.04
C GLU A 2 8.65 25.09 -17.90
N THR A 3 7.46 24.74 -18.36
CA THR A 3 6.66 25.65 -19.22
C THR A 3 5.77 26.61 -18.46
N GLY A 4 5.52 26.42 -17.16
CA GLY A 4 4.59 27.24 -16.36
C GLY A 4 3.12 27.16 -16.83
N VAL A 5 2.80 26.20 -17.70
CA VAL A 5 1.51 26.13 -18.42
C VAL A 5 0.43 25.44 -17.60
N ALA A 6 0.79 24.60 -16.66
CA ALA A 6 -0.16 23.91 -15.78
C ALA A 6 0.12 24.20 -14.31
N LYS A 7 -0.92 24.50 -13.54
CA LYS A 7 -0.82 24.60 -12.08
C LYS A 7 -0.86 23.21 -11.47
N LEU A 8 0.01 22.94 -10.50
CA LEU A 8 0.00 21.75 -9.70
C LEU A 8 -0.63 22.02 -8.33
N GLY A 9 -1.27 21.02 -7.75
CA GLY A 9 -1.85 21.09 -6.42
C GLY A 9 -1.53 19.85 -5.60
N ASN A 10 -1.42 20.03 -4.29
CA ASN A 10 -1.31 18.97 -3.29
C ASN A 10 -0.21 17.93 -3.59
N MET A 11 0.92 18.36 -4.14
CA MET A 11 2.02 17.45 -4.53
C MET A 11 2.61 16.70 -3.33
N GLU A 12 2.42 17.20 -2.11
CA GLU A 12 2.76 16.56 -0.85
C GLU A 12 1.78 15.44 -0.44
N ALA A 13 0.60 15.39 -1.06
CA ALA A 13 -0.45 14.42 -0.75
C ALA A 13 -0.16 13.08 -1.42
N VAL A 14 0.65 12.27 -0.78
CA VAL A 14 1.07 10.94 -1.25
C VAL A 14 0.56 9.87 -0.30
N GLN A 15 -0.14 8.87 -0.85
CA GLN A 15 -0.59 7.71 -0.10
C GLN A 15 0.46 6.60 -0.13
N PHE A 16 0.83 6.09 1.05
CA PHE A 16 1.60 4.87 1.20
C PHE A 16 0.66 3.67 1.30
N HIS A 17 1.04 2.56 0.70
CA HIS A 17 0.39 1.27 0.94
C HIS A 17 1.26 0.42 1.87
N PRO A 18 0.63 -0.30 2.83
CA PRO A 18 1.40 -1.05 3.82
C PRO A 18 2.08 -2.31 3.28
N THR A 19 1.53 -2.94 2.24
CA THR A 19 1.92 -4.29 1.81
C THR A 19 2.48 -4.44 0.38
N PRO A 20 3.33 -3.53 -0.14
CA PRO A 20 4.17 -3.86 -1.28
C PRO A 20 5.20 -4.93 -0.92
N LEU A 21 5.42 -5.86 -1.86
CA LEU A 21 6.35 -6.99 -1.74
C LEU A 21 7.81 -6.50 -1.84
N VAL A 22 8.68 -6.95 -0.95
CA VAL A 22 10.12 -6.67 -1.00
C VAL A 22 10.82 -7.79 -1.80
N PRO A 23 11.75 -7.47 -2.73
CA PRO A 23 12.28 -6.13 -3.07
C PRO A 23 11.53 -5.43 -4.19
N SER A 24 10.59 -6.08 -4.86
CA SER A 24 10.00 -5.65 -6.13
C SER A 24 9.15 -4.38 -6.04
N GLY A 25 8.58 -4.07 -4.87
CA GLY A 25 7.61 -2.99 -4.70
C GLY A 25 6.22 -3.31 -5.26
N ILE A 26 6.00 -4.51 -5.82
CA ILE A 26 4.70 -4.90 -6.36
C ILE A 26 3.68 -5.03 -5.25
N LEU A 27 2.52 -4.43 -5.45
CA LEU A 27 1.46 -4.39 -4.47
C LEU A 27 0.84 -5.77 -4.22
N LEU A 28 0.86 -6.21 -2.96
CA LEU A 28 -0.05 -7.24 -2.49
C LEU A 28 -1.34 -6.56 -2.01
N THR A 29 -2.45 -6.92 -2.66
CA THR A 29 -3.75 -6.24 -2.46
C THR A 29 -4.18 -6.14 -1.00
N GLU A 30 -4.95 -5.10 -0.68
CA GLU A 30 -5.60 -4.94 0.62
C GLU A 30 -6.50 -6.13 0.98
N GLY A 31 -7.01 -6.85 -0.02
CA GLY A 31 -7.78 -8.07 0.16
C GLY A 31 -7.07 -9.12 1.03
N CYS A 32 -5.75 -9.19 0.99
CA CYS A 32 -4.97 -10.07 1.88
C CYS A 32 -5.32 -9.86 3.36
N ARG A 33 -5.40 -8.57 3.78
CA ARG A 33 -5.76 -8.20 5.16
C ARG A 33 -7.27 -8.24 5.37
N GLY A 34 -8.03 -7.91 4.33
CA GLY A 34 -9.50 -7.99 4.33
C GLY A 34 -10.01 -9.40 4.60
N ASP A 35 -9.35 -10.40 4.03
CA ASP A 35 -9.66 -11.82 4.21
C ASP A 35 -9.17 -12.38 5.57
N GLY A 36 -8.39 -11.60 6.33
CA GLY A 36 -7.90 -11.98 7.65
C GLY A 36 -6.41 -12.27 7.73
N GLY A 37 -5.63 -11.95 6.70
CA GLY A 37 -4.17 -11.97 6.75
C GLY A 37 -3.64 -10.97 7.79
N ILE A 38 -2.56 -11.34 8.47
CA ILE A 38 -1.99 -10.58 9.59
C ILE A 38 -0.57 -10.13 9.33
N LEU A 39 -0.15 -9.06 10.03
CA LEU A 39 1.21 -8.54 9.98
C LEU A 39 2.02 -9.06 11.16
N ARG A 40 3.25 -9.56 10.87
CA ARG A 40 4.18 -10.08 11.88
C ARG A 40 5.53 -9.37 11.81
N ASP A 41 6.19 -9.31 12.94
CA ASP A 41 7.53 -8.76 13.09
C ASP A 41 8.63 -9.84 12.91
N VAL A 42 9.87 -9.45 13.23
CA VAL A 42 11.05 -10.36 13.15
C VAL A 42 10.92 -11.58 14.06
N ASP A 43 10.22 -11.46 15.17
CA ASP A 43 9.98 -12.53 16.14
C ASP A 43 8.74 -13.38 15.79
N GLY A 44 8.04 -13.05 14.70
CA GLY A 44 6.78 -13.66 14.29
C GLY A 44 5.57 -13.16 15.09
N TYR A 45 5.74 -12.12 15.89
CA TYR A 45 4.69 -11.56 16.72
C TYR A 45 3.72 -10.72 15.90
N ARG A 46 2.42 -10.86 16.14
CA ARG A 46 1.35 -10.02 15.55
C ARG A 46 1.25 -8.70 16.32
N PHE A 47 1.83 -7.64 15.81
CA PHE A 47 2.01 -6.37 16.52
C PHE A 47 0.86 -5.36 16.34
N MET A 48 0.08 -5.45 15.25
CA MET A 48 -0.95 -4.46 14.96
C MET A 48 -2.00 -4.27 16.08
N PRO A 49 -2.43 -5.32 16.81
CA PRO A 49 -3.36 -5.16 17.92
C PRO A 49 -2.87 -4.26 19.06
N ASP A 50 -1.54 -4.13 19.25
CA ASP A 50 -0.95 -3.29 20.30
C ASP A 50 -1.07 -1.80 19.96
N TYR A 51 -1.03 -1.48 18.67
CA TYR A 51 -1.15 -0.11 18.17
C TYR A 51 -2.60 0.28 17.87
N GLU A 52 -3.37 -0.63 17.32
CA GLU A 52 -4.74 -0.41 16.84
C GLU A 52 -5.65 -1.56 17.28
N PRO A 53 -6.08 -1.59 18.55
CA PRO A 53 -6.76 -2.75 19.14
C PRO A 53 -8.11 -3.06 18.50
N GLU A 54 -8.82 -2.05 17.99
CA GLU A 54 -10.14 -2.23 17.38
C GLU A 54 -10.03 -2.70 15.93
N LYS A 55 -9.33 -1.95 15.09
CA LYS A 55 -9.27 -2.18 13.63
C LYS A 55 -8.09 -3.06 13.20
N LYS A 56 -7.07 -3.15 14.02
CA LYS A 56 -5.89 -3.99 13.78
C LYS A 56 -5.32 -3.73 12.36
N GLU A 57 -5.13 -4.79 11.56
CA GLU A 57 -4.68 -4.71 10.18
C GLU A 57 -5.67 -4.02 9.22
N LEU A 58 -6.90 -3.79 9.64
CA LEU A 58 -7.95 -3.12 8.86
C LEU A 58 -8.06 -1.61 9.18
N ALA A 59 -7.16 -1.07 9.97
CA ALA A 59 -7.01 0.38 10.08
C ALA A 59 -6.67 1.00 8.72
N SER A 60 -6.86 2.32 8.56
CA SER A 60 -6.57 3.01 7.30
C SER A 60 -5.11 2.82 6.88
N ARG A 61 -4.84 2.88 5.57
CA ARG A 61 -3.51 2.60 4.98
C ARG A 61 -2.40 3.44 5.59
N ASP A 62 -2.67 4.70 5.86
CA ASP A 62 -1.72 5.64 6.48
C ASP A 62 -1.39 5.24 7.92
N VAL A 63 -2.41 4.83 8.69
CA VAL A 63 -2.23 4.34 10.07
C VAL A 63 -1.39 3.07 10.07
N VAL A 64 -1.79 2.04 9.31
CA VAL A 64 -1.03 0.78 9.25
C VAL A 64 0.41 1.03 8.80
N SER A 65 0.61 1.85 7.75
CA SER A 65 1.95 2.16 7.24
C SER A 65 2.82 2.86 8.30
N ARG A 66 2.27 3.84 9.03
CA ARG A 66 3.00 4.51 10.13
C ARG A 66 3.36 3.54 11.25
N ARG A 67 2.43 2.68 11.68
CA ARG A 67 2.70 1.70 12.74
C ARG A 67 3.76 0.68 12.31
N MET A 68 3.71 0.22 11.07
CA MET A 68 4.75 -0.65 10.52
C MET A 68 6.13 0.03 10.53
N LEU A 69 6.23 1.28 10.09
CA LEU A 69 7.50 2.02 10.08
C LEU A 69 8.01 2.31 11.49
N GLU A 70 7.12 2.65 12.42
CA GLU A 70 7.44 2.82 13.84
C GLU A 70 7.99 1.51 14.43
N HIS A 71 7.33 0.39 14.16
CA HIS A 71 7.72 -0.94 14.64
C HIS A 71 9.09 -1.36 14.08
N ILE A 72 9.36 -1.11 12.80
CA ILE A 72 10.66 -1.31 12.18
C ILE A 72 11.74 -0.44 12.84
N ARG A 73 11.47 0.85 13.09
CA ARG A 73 12.42 1.77 13.76
C ARG A 73 12.74 1.35 15.18
N ASN A 74 11.81 0.71 15.85
CA ASN A 74 11.99 0.13 17.20
C ASN A 74 12.81 -1.19 17.18
N GLY A 75 13.42 -1.54 16.03
CA GLY A 75 14.29 -2.70 15.91
C GLY A 75 13.55 -4.04 15.70
N LYS A 76 12.26 -4.00 15.41
CA LYS A 76 11.43 -5.19 15.19
C LYS A 76 11.27 -5.58 13.71
N GLY A 77 11.99 -4.89 12.82
CA GLY A 77 12.06 -5.23 11.40
C GLY A 77 13.03 -6.36 11.12
N VAL A 78 12.71 -7.14 10.09
CA VAL A 78 13.61 -8.15 9.52
C VAL A 78 14.64 -7.46 8.65
N LYS A 79 15.93 -7.69 8.93
CA LYS A 79 17.03 -7.09 8.18
C LYS A 79 17.17 -7.70 6.79
N SER A 80 17.31 -6.88 5.77
CA SER A 80 17.60 -7.34 4.43
C SER A 80 18.46 -6.33 3.64
N PRO A 81 19.15 -6.76 2.57
CA PRO A 81 19.91 -5.86 1.70
C PRO A 81 19.03 -4.78 1.01
N TYR A 82 17.73 -5.03 0.95
CA TYR A 82 16.75 -4.15 0.30
C TYR A 82 16.04 -3.23 1.29
N GLY A 83 16.52 -3.18 2.53
CA GLY A 83 15.94 -2.46 3.65
C GLY A 83 15.08 -3.34 4.56
N ASP A 84 14.89 -2.86 5.79
CA ASP A 84 14.13 -3.58 6.80
C ASP A 84 12.67 -3.75 6.38
N HIS A 85 12.10 -4.92 6.63
CA HIS A 85 10.73 -5.27 6.27
C HIS A 85 10.02 -5.99 7.42
N LEU A 86 8.75 -6.26 7.25
CA LEU A 86 7.90 -7.07 8.11
C LEU A 86 7.30 -8.22 7.28
N TRP A 87 6.55 -9.09 7.91
CA TRP A 87 5.92 -10.22 7.27
C TRP A 87 4.42 -10.00 7.11
N LEU A 88 3.88 -10.33 5.94
CA LEU A 88 2.46 -10.54 5.71
C LEU A 88 2.20 -12.05 5.74
N ASP A 89 1.45 -12.50 6.74
CA ASP A 89 1.03 -13.88 6.89
C ASP A 89 -0.39 -14.08 6.38
N ILE A 90 -0.50 -14.64 5.17
CA ILE A 90 -1.77 -15.11 4.61
C ILE A 90 -1.87 -16.64 4.63
N ALA A 91 -0.80 -17.33 5.03
CA ALA A 91 -0.83 -18.79 5.23
C ALA A 91 -1.85 -19.20 6.30
N ILE A 92 -2.09 -18.30 7.27
CA ILE A 92 -3.11 -18.48 8.33
C ILE A 92 -4.53 -18.68 7.77
N LEU A 93 -4.82 -18.22 6.54
CA LEU A 93 -6.10 -18.39 5.87
C LEU A 93 -6.29 -19.81 5.31
N GLY A 94 -5.18 -20.56 5.23
CA GLY A 94 -5.15 -21.90 4.65
C GLY A 94 -4.99 -21.90 3.12
N ARG A 95 -4.32 -22.94 2.62
CA ARG A 95 -3.98 -23.09 1.19
C ARG A 95 -5.21 -22.95 0.28
N ALA A 96 -6.31 -23.65 0.58
CA ALA A 96 -7.50 -23.64 -0.27
C ALA A 96 -8.11 -22.22 -0.42
N HIS A 97 -8.01 -21.38 0.63
CA HIS A 97 -8.48 -19.99 0.57
C HIS A 97 -7.55 -19.15 -0.33
N VAL A 98 -6.25 -19.27 -0.13
CA VAL A 98 -5.24 -18.52 -0.92
C VAL A 98 -5.36 -18.85 -2.41
N GLU A 99 -5.44 -20.12 -2.76
CA GLU A 99 -5.56 -20.57 -4.15
C GLU A 99 -6.86 -20.14 -4.84
N ARG A 100 -7.95 -19.97 -4.08
CA ARG A 100 -9.23 -19.55 -4.63
C ARG A 100 -9.41 -18.03 -4.70
N ASN A 101 -9.05 -17.32 -3.63
CA ASN A 101 -9.41 -15.92 -3.44
C ASN A 101 -8.23 -14.97 -3.66
N LEU A 102 -6.99 -15.44 -3.49
CA LEU A 102 -5.77 -14.64 -3.55
C LEU A 102 -4.77 -15.21 -4.57
N ARG A 103 -5.26 -15.79 -5.65
CA ARG A 103 -4.45 -16.42 -6.69
C ARG A 103 -3.42 -15.47 -7.28
N ASP A 104 -3.84 -14.25 -7.61
CA ASP A 104 -2.94 -13.23 -8.17
C ASP A 104 -1.80 -12.89 -7.20
N VAL A 105 -2.11 -12.85 -5.90
CA VAL A 105 -1.11 -12.65 -4.84
C VAL A 105 -0.13 -13.82 -4.78
N GLN A 106 -0.64 -15.04 -4.90
CA GLN A 106 0.20 -16.23 -4.93
C GLN A 106 1.16 -16.21 -6.14
N ASP A 107 0.65 -15.87 -7.31
CA ASP A 107 1.45 -15.78 -8.54
C ASP A 107 2.51 -14.67 -8.45
N ILE A 108 2.16 -13.51 -7.90
CA ILE A 108 3.10 -12.41 -7.63
C ILE A 108 4.22 -12.88 -6.67
N CYS A 109 3.87 -13.50 -5.55
CA CYS A 109 4.85 -13.96 -4.57
C CYS A 109 5.78 -15.03 -5.14
N LYS A 110 5.25 -15.98 -5.90
CA LYS A 110 6.06 -17.01 -6.57
C LYS A 110 7.01 -16.42 -7.60
N THR A 111 6.53 -15.49 -8.40
CA THR A 111 7.31 -14.89 -9.50
C THR A 111 8.39 -13.93 -8.98
N PHE A 112 8.06 -13.06 -8.04
CA PHE A 112 8.91 -11.93 -7.65
C PHE A 112 9.61 -12.08 -6.31
N ALA A 113 9.20 -13.04 -5.47
CA ALA A 113 9.88 -13.35 -4.21
C ALA A 113 10.30 -14.82 -4.08
N GLY A 114 9.98 -15.67 -5.06
CA GLY A 114 10.36 -17.08 -5.06
C GLY A 114 9.74 -17.88 -3.91
N LEU A 115 8.57 -17.46 -3.38
CA LEU A 115 7.91 -18.14 -2.27
C LEU A 115 6.43 -18.38 -2.53
N ASP A 116 5.88 -19.42 -1.95
CA ASP A 116 4.42 -19.65 -1.93
C ASP A 116 3.84 -19.05 -0.64
N PRO A 117 3.00 -17.99 -0.74
CA PRO A 117 2.45 -17.32 0.43
C PRO A 117 1.39 -18.15 1.18
N ALA A 118 0.96 -19.28 0.63
CA ALA A 118 0.16 -20.28 1.32
C ALA A 118 0.97 -21.12 2.33
N GLU A 119 2.30 -21.04 2.28
CA GLU A 119 3.21 -21.81 3.15
C GLU A 119 4.19 -20.92 3.92
N LYS A 120 4.57 -19.78 3.34
CA LYS A 120 5.59 -18.87 3.87
C LYS A 120 5.09 -17.45 3.91
N TRP A 121 5.47 -16.69 4.90
CA TRP A 121 5.12 -15.29 5.01
C TRP A 121 5.79 -14.45 3.92
N ALA A 122 5.04 -13.51 3.34
CA ALA A 122 5.55 -12.62 2.32
C ALA A 122 6.27 -11.41 2.95
N PRO A 123 7.48 -11.05 2.49
CA PRO A 123 8.18 -9.86 2.98
C PRO A 123 7.50 -8.60 2.44
N VAL A 124 7.06 -7.71 3.33
CA VAL A 124 6.34 -6.49 2.96
C VAL A 124 6.90 -5.27 3.67
N ARG A 125 6.79 -4.12 3.01
CA ARG A 125 7.20 -2.83 3.58
C ARG A 125 6.31 -1.71 3.03
N PRO A 126 5.94 -0.70 3.84
CA PRO A 126 5.23 0.45 3.33
C PRO A 126 6.01 1.18 2.24
N MET A 127 5.35 1.42 1.10
CA MET A 127 5.93 2.16 -0.03
C MET A 127 4.91 3.13 -0.60
N GLN A 128 5.39 4.13 -1.34
CA GLN A 128 4.53 5.04 -2.09
C GLN A 128 3.65 4.25 -3.06
N HIS A 129 2.38 4.61 -3.11
CA HIS A 129 1.37 3.88 -3.88
C HIS A 129 0.56 4.78 -4.80
N TYR A 130 0.05 5.91 -4.31
CA TYR A 130 -0.86 6.78 -5.05
C TYR A 130 -0.60 8.26 -4.73
N SER A 131 -0.59 9.11 -5.76
CA SER A 131 -0.54 10.55 -5.58
C SER A 131 -1.95 11.13 -5.66
N MET A 132 -2.39 11.83 -4.61
CA MET A 132 -3.62 12.62 -4.63
C MET A 132 -3.37 14.02 -5.18
N GLY A 133 -2.11 14.44 -5.23
CA GLY A 133 -1.66 15.64 -5.94
C GLY A 133 -1.55 15.44 -7.44
N GLY A 134 -1.44 16.52 -8.17
CA GLY A 134 -1.30 16.49 -9.62
C GLY A 134 -1.66 17.80 -10.29
N ILE A 135 -2.09 17.73 -11.54
CA ILE A 135 -2.54 18.91 -12.31
C ILE A 135 -3.83 19.44 -11.72
N ARG A 136 -3.86 20.72 -11.32
CA ARG A 136 -5.09 21.37 -10.82
C ARG A 136 -6.15 21.39 -11.89
N THR A 137 -7.32 20.84 -11.55
CA THR A 137 -8.52 20.85 -12.38
C THR A 137 -9.72 21.31 -11.57
N ASN A 138 -10.80 21.65 -12.28
CA ASN A 138 -12.14 21.69 -11.69
C ASN A 138 -12.77 20.28 -11.71
N TYR A 139 -14.02 20.16 -11.24
CA TYR A 139 -14.75 18.88 -11.21
C TYR A 139 -15.10 18.31 -12.59
N GLN A 140 -14.97 19.12 -13.67
CA GLN A 140 -15.14 18.71 -15.06
C GLN A 140 -13.82 18.27 -15.71
N GLY A 141 -12.72 18.29 -14.96
CA GLY A 141 -11.41 17.92 -15.46
C GLY A 141 -10.70 19.02 -16.24
N GLU A 142 -11.24 20.23 -16.32
CA GLU A 142 -10.61 21.34 -17.02
C GLU A 142 -9.47 21.93 -16.21
N THR A 143 -8.34 22.16 -16.89
CA THR A 143 -7.18 22.83 -16.27
C THR A 143 -7.28 24.35 -16.44
N TYR A 144 -6.33 25.07 -15.83
CA TYR A 144 -6.19 26.51 -16.04
C TYR A 144 -5.95 26.87 -17.52
N LEU A 145 -5.30 26.00 -18.29
CA LEU A 145 -5.07 26.21 -19.70
C LEU A 145 -6.28 25.74 -20.51
N LYS A 146 -6.91 26.69 -21.22
CA LYS A 146 -8.08 26.41 -22.04
C LYS A 146 -7.80 25.33 -23.07
N GLY A 147 -8.64 24.29 -23.12
CA GLY A 147 -8.52 23.15 -24.01
C GLY A 147 -7.63 22.01 -23.49
N LEU A 148 -7.01 22.17 -22.32
CA LEU A 148 -6.28 21.10 -21.66
C LEU A 148 -7.12 20.54 -20.50
N PHE A 149 -7.27 19.22 -20.48
CA PHE A 149 -8.01 18.47 -19.46
C PHE A 149 -7.09 17.45 -18.80
N ALA A 150 -7.40 17.08 -17.56
CA ALA A 150 -6.76 15.99 -16.85
C ALA A 150 -7.79 15.17 -16.07
N ALA A 151 -7.59 13.84 -16.03
CA ALA A 151 -8.46 12.91 -15.33
C ALA A 151 -7.65 11.75 -14.74
N GLY A 152 -8.22 11.06 -13.74
CA GLY A 152 -7.54 9.97 -13.03
C GLY A 152 -6.48 10.49 -12.04
N GLU A 153 -5.47 9.68 -11.77
CA GLU A 153 -4.44 9.98 -10.76
C GLU A 153 -3.65 11.27 -11.03
N VAL A 154 -3.49 11.65 -12.31
CA VAL A 154 -2.76 12.89 -12.67
C VAL A 154 -3.53 14.16 -12.32
N ALA A 155 -4.86 14.09 -12.14
CA ALA A 155 -5.71 15.22 -11.84
C ALA A 155 -5.83 15.49 -10.34
N CYS A 156 -5.75 16.76 -9.96
CA CYS A 156 -5.93 17.19 -8.58
C CYS A 156 -7.09 18.20 -8.48
N TRP A 157 -8.25 17.75 -8.00
CA TRP A 157 -9.40 18.61 -7.68
C TRP A 157 -9.93 18.34 -6.26
N ASP A 158 -9.07 17.82 -5.39
CA ASP A 158 -9.30 17.57 -3.96
C ASP A 158 -10.32 16.45 -3.66
N LEU A 159 -10.68 15.60 -4.64
CA LEU A 159 -11.66 14.53 -4.48
C LEU A 159 -11.31 13.56 -3.33
N HIS A 160 -10.04 13.20 -3.22
CA HIS A 160 -9.59 12.17 -2.28
C HIS A 160 -9.03 12.73 -0.96
N GLY A 161 -8.86 14.06 -0.85
CA GLY A 161 -8.11 14.65 0.26
C GLY A 161 -6.70 14.04 0.36
N PHE A 162 -6.36 13.48 1.52
CA PHE A 162 -5.06 12.83 1.76
C PHE A 162 -5.14 11.30 1.89
N ASN A 163 -6.29 10.71 1.55
CA ASN A 163 -6.48 9.26 1.63
C ASN A 163 -7.44 8.75 0.55
N ARG A 164 -6.91 8.32 -0.57
CA ARG A 164 -7.70 7.71 -1.64
C ARG A 164 -8.15 6.30 -1.22
N LEU A 165 -9.44 6.01 -1.35
CA LEU A 165 -10.02 4.68 -1.11
C LEU A 165 -9.78 3.75 -2.30
N GLY A 166 -9.59 2.47 -2.05
CA GLY A 166 -9.40 1.46 -3.07
C GLY A 166 -10.56 1.45 -4.10
N GLY A 167 -10.22 1.27 -5.40
CA GLY A 167 -11.19 1.26 -6.48
C GLY A 167 -11.65 2.65 -6.99
N ASN A 168 -11.08 3.75 -6.46
CA ASN A 168 -11.49 5.13 -6.79
C ASN A 168 -10.38 5.93 -7.51
N SER A 169 -9.51 5.28 -8.21
CA SER A 169 -8.51 5.98 -9.02
C SER A 169 -9.03 6.37 -10.39
#